data_649477037b2e3d0de728cd803abc892c
#
_entry.id   649477037b2e3d0de728cd803abc892c
#
_cell.length_a   1.000
_cell.length_b   1.000
_cell.length_c   1.000
_cell.angle_alpha   90.00
_cell.angle_beta   90.00
_cell.angle_gamma   90.00
#
_symmetry.space_group_name_H-M   'P 1'
#
loop_
_entity.id
_entity.type
_entity.pdbx_description
1 polymer ?
#
loop_
_entity_poly.entity_id
_entity_poly.type
_entity_poly.pdbx_seq_one_letter_code
_entity_poly.pdbx_strand_id
1 'polypeptide(L)'
;MYYERTIEKSLKNISDSFPVLMLTGPRQIGKTTLLTKIADTNRKIVSLDNPTIRSLAKNECELFLQRYSPPVLIDEVQYAPELFDYIKVHVDANTVRKTCGDFWLTGSQTFHMMKHVTESLAGRVGVVRMLGLSNSEITGRHSPPFKVNPDELTQRMGQAKAMSINELFSRIFKGSMPRLYENENVNRDEYFESYLETYISRDIKELTQVADELSFFKFISIVAARTATNVNYDALAGETGISAPTAKQWLSILVSSGLVALIPPFSNNALKRVIKAPRMYFLDTGLCSHITRWSSPEVLERGAMDGAYFETWVVSEIYTSYINNGKRPPLYFYRESNRKEIDIIISADGIVNPIEIKKGAAPKDSARNFSVLKPIEKEPDEEEVFSGSAHLKTKIGAGAVICMPADIMPIDRKNWYIPAWII
;
A
#
# COMPACT_ATOMS: atom_id res chain seq x y z
N MET A 1 -5.88 4.64 -22.34
CA MET A 1 -4.50 5.20 -22.18
C MET A 1 -3.77 4.37 -21.15
N TYR A 2 -2.46 4.04 -21.35
CA TYR A 2 -1.68 3.31 -20.33
C TYR A 2 -0.90 4.31 -19.48
N TYR A 3 -0.98 4.18 -18.17
CA TYR A 3 -0.16 4.94 -17.23
C TYR A 3 1.10 4.14 -16.91
N GLU A 4 2.28 4.69 -17.21
CA GLU A 4 3.54 4.06 -16.86
C GLU A 4 3.67 3.93 -15.34
N ARG A 5 4.16 2.76 -14.90
CA ARG A 5 4.21 2.42 -13.48
C ARG A 5 5.64 2.47 -12.96
N THR A 6 5.85 3.22 -11.91
CA THR A 6 7.16 3.33 -11.24
C THR A 6 7.71 1.95 -10.82
N ILE A 7 6.83 1.00 -10.52
CA ILE A 7 7.17 -0.35 -10.07
C ILE A 7 7.83 -1.23 -11.16
N GLU A 8 7.78 -0.86 -12.43
CA GLU A 8 8.32 -1.65 -13.56
C GLU A 8 9.78 -2.03 -13.36
N LYS A 9 10.60 -1.09 -12.87
CA LYS A 9 12.02 -1.34 -12.57
C LYS A 9 12.20 -2.40 -11.49
N SER A 10 11.39 -2.34 -10.43
CA SER A 10 11.43 -3.32 -9.34
C SER A 10 11.01 -4.71 -9.80
N LEU A 11 10.01 -4.79 -10.68
CA LEU A 11 9.58 -6.07 -11.29
C LEU A 11 10.67 -6.71 -12.11
N LYS A 12 11.38 -5.95 -12.96
CA LYS A 12 12.53 -6.44 -13.74
C LYS A 12 13.64 -6.97 -12.83
N ASN A 13 14.05 -6.18 -11.81
CA ASN A 13 15.09 -6.59 -10.87
C ASN A 13 14.73 -7.90 -10.13
N ILE A 14 13.47 -8.06 -9.74
CA ILE A 14 12.99 -9.28 -9.07
C ILE A 14 12.96 -10.46 -10.06
N SER A 15 12.49 -10.23 -11.28
CA SER A 15 12.50 -11.26 -12.34
C SER A 15 13.91 -11.74 -12.67
N ASP A 16 14.90 -10.85 -12.63
CA ASP A 16 16.31 -11.19 -12.88
C ASP A 16 16.98 -11.90 -11.68
N SER A 17 16.36 -11.84 -10.50
CA SER A 17 16.92 -12.38 -9.26
C SER A 17 16.26 -13.66 -8.78
N PHE A 18 15.01 -13.90 -9.15
CA PHE A 18 14.21 -15.05 -8.68
C PHE A 18 13.64 -15.84 -9.87
N PRO A 19 13.58 -17.18 -9.77
CA PRO A 19 12.93 -18.00 -10.80
C PRO A 19 11.42 -17.71 -10.92
N VAL A 20 10.77 -17.30 -9.82
CA VAL A 20 9.35 -16.96 -9.79
C VAL A 20 9.17 -15.50 -9.36
N LEU A 21 8.50 -14.70 -10.20
CA LEU A 21 8.00 -13.37 -9.87
C LEU A 21 6.51 -13.48 -9.53
N MET A 22 6.08 -12.94 -8.40
CA MET A 22 4.67 -12.85 -8.04
C MET A 22 4.24 -11.40 -7.83
N LEU A 23 3.30 -10.93 -8.65
CA LEU A 23 2.69 -9.60 -8.53
C LEU A 23 1.34 -9.69 -7.85
N THR A 24 1.22 -9.07 -6.67
CA THR A 24 -0.01 -9.05 -5.86
C THR A 24 -0.55 -7.64 -5.70
N GLY A 25 -1.78 -7.50 -5.24
CA GLY A 25 -2.41 -6.20 -4.93
C GLY A 25 -3.90 -6.17 -5.24
N PRO A 26 -4.59 -5.06 -4.95
CA PRO A 26 -6.04 -4.93 -5.16
C PRO A 26 -6.49 -5.31 -6.57
N ARG A 27 -7.78 -5.60 -6.71
CA ARG A 27 -8.39 -5.83 -8.04
C ARG A 27 -8.37 -4.55 -8.87
N GLN A 28 -8.41 -4.71 -10.19
CA GLN A 28 -8.57 -3.63 -11.17
C GLN A 28 -7.50 -2.52 -11.15
N ILE A 29 -6.35 -2.75 -10.50
CA ILE A 29 -5.21 -1.80 -10.50
C ILE A 29 -4.26 -1.97 -11.69
N GLY A 30 -4.55 -2.93 -12.61
CA GLY A 30 -3.79 -3.12 -13.85
C GLY A 30 -2.60 -4.09 -13.74
N LYS A 31 -2.61 -5.07 -12.81
CA LYS A 31 -1.53 -6.08 -12.65
C LYS A 31 -1.22 -6.83 -13.94
N THR A 32 -2.23 -7.45 -14.53
CA THR A 32 -2.11 -8.23 -15.78
C THR A 32 -1.69 -7.35 -16.94
N THR A 33 -2.28 -6.15 -17.06
CA THR A 33 -1.92 -5.17 -18.09
C THR A 33 -0.45 -4.79 -18.01
N LEU A 34 0.05 -4.52 -16.80
CA LEU A 34 1.45 -4.17 -16.57
C LEU A 34 2.38 -5.32 -16.98
N LEU A 35 2.16 -6.53 -16.44
CA LEU A 35 3.03 -7.69 -16.76
C LEU A 35 2.98 -8.04 -18.24
N THR A 36 1.81 -7.99 -18.88
CA THR A 36 1.68 -8.23 -20.33
C THR A 36 2.47 -7.20 -21.14
N LYS A 37 2.46 -5.93 -20.71
CA LYS A 37 3.19 -4.86 -21.40
C LYS A 37 4.70 -5.00 -21.31
N ILE A 38 5.22 -5.41 -20.16
CA ILE A 38 6.67 -5.56 -19.95
C ILE A 38 7.19 -6.96 -20.25
N ALA A 39 6.31 -7.90 -20.64
CA ALA A 39 6.66 -9.26 -20.97
C ALA A 39 7.55 -9.34 -22.22
N ASP A 40 8.53 -10.24 -22.18
CA ASP A 40 9.34 -10.57 -23.33
C ASP A 40 8.49 -11.24 -24.42
N THR A 41 8.89 -11.09 -25.67
CA THR A 41 8.13 -11.59 -26.84
C THR A 41 7.96 -13.11 -26.86
N ASN A 42 8.84 -13.87 -26.21
CA ASN A 42 8.81 -15.33 -26.12
C ASN A 42 8.02 -15.84 -24.89
N ARG A 43 7.56 -14.95 -23.99
CA ARG A 43 6.80 -15.34 -22.79
C ARG A 43 5.37 -15.69 -23.16
N LYS A 44 4.97 -16.91 -22.84
CA LYS A 44 3.57 -17.33 -22.97
C LYS A 44 2.72 -16.62 -21.94
N ILE A 45 1.51 -16.22 -22.31
CA ILE A 45 0.55 -15.57 -21.40
C ILE A 45 -0.70 -16.43 -21.33
N VAL A 46 -1.11 -16.80 -20.12
CA VAL A 46 -2.28 -17.62 -19.87
C VAL A 46 -3.05 -17.12 -18.65
N SER A 47 -4.38 -17.03 -18.75
CA SER A 47 -5.25 -16.65 -17.63
C SER A 47 -6.10 -17.83 -17.16
N LEU A 48 -6.13 -18.02 -15.83
CA LEU A 48 -6.98 -19.02 -15.17
C LEU A 48 -8.42 -18.53 -14.98
N ASP A 49 -8.77 -17.34 -15.49
CA ASP A 49 -10.17 -16.92 -15.62
C ASP A 49 -10.91 -17.82 -16.63
N ASN A 50 -10.22 -18.37 -17.63
CA ASN A 50 -10.80 -19.34 -18.56
C ASN A 50 -11.09 -20.66 -17.83
N PRO A 51 -12.36 -21.13 -17.75
CA PRO A 51 -12.72 -22.33 -17.01
C PRO A 51 -12.05 -23.61 -17.50
N THR A 52 -11.86 -23.76 -18.82
CA THR A 52 -11.21 -24.94 -19.42
C THR A 52 -9.74 -25.00 -19.04
N ILE A 53 -9.04 -23.86 -19.13
CA ILE A 53 -7.63 -23.75 -18.76
C ILE A 53 -7.46 -23.95 -17.27
N ARG A 54 -8.36 -23.37 -16.45
CA ARG A 54 -8.39 -23.57 -15.00
C ARG A 54 -8.58 -25.03 -14.60
N SER A 55 -9.47 -25.74 -15.28
CA SER A 55 -9.68 -27.18 -15.03
C SER A 55 -8.42 -27.99 -15.33
N LEU A 56 -7.74 -27.70 -16.43
CA LEU A 56 -6.44 -28.32 -16.76
C LEU A 56 -5.40 -28.00 -15.69
N ALA A 57 -5.30 -26.74 -15.26
CA ALA A 57 -4.35 -26.31 -14.26
C ALA A 57 -4.57 -26.94 -12.87
N LYS A 58 -5.82 -27.24 -12.50
CA LYS A 58 -6.17 -27.90 -11.23
C LYS A 58 -5.97 -29.42 -11.24
N ASN A 59 -6.42 -30.06 -12.31
CA ASN A 59 -6.54 -31.52 -12.33
C ASN A 59 -5.32 -32.20 -12.98
N GLU A 60 -4.62 -31.48 -13.88
CA GLU A 60 -3.52 -32.01 -14.70
C GLU A 60 -2.37 -31.00 -14.75
N CYS A 61 -1.84 -30.65 -13.58
CA CYS A 61 -0.80 -29.60 -13.42
C CYS A 61 0.42 -29.85 -14.33
N GLU A 62 0.86 -31.10 -14.47
CA GLU A 62 2.00 -31.45 -15.30
C GLU A 62 1.74 -31.18 -16.78
N LEU A 63 0.59 -31.61 -17.31
CA LEU A 63 0.17 -31.34 -18.70
C LEU A 63 -0.02 -29.83 -18.92
N PHE A 64 -0.52 -29.10 -17.92
CA PHE A 64 -0.61 -27.66 -17.99
C PHE A 64 0.76 -27.03 -18.19
N LEU A 65 1.78 -27.41 -17.39
CA LEU A 65 3.14 -26.86 -17.49
C LEU A 65 3.87 -27.34 -18.76
N GLN A 66 3.57 -28.50 -19.30
CA GLN A 66 4.07 -28.94 -20.63
C GLN A 66 3.52 -28.04 -21.73
N ARG A 67 2.22 -27.74 -21.72
CA ARG A 67 1.58 -26.86 -22.71
C ARG A 67 2.06 -25.42 -22.60
N TYR A 68 2.11 -24.90 -21.36
CA TYR A 68 2.50 -23.54 -21.00
C TYR A 68 3.90 -23.55 -20.37
N SER A 69 4.87 -24.13 -21.09
CA SER A 69 6.26 -24.17 -20.61
C SER A 69 6.86 -22.77 -20.40
N PRO A 70 7.74 -22.58 -19.42
CA PRO A 70 8.46 -21.31 -19.19
C PRO A 70 9.26 -20.84 -20.42
N PRO A 71 9.46 -19.52 -20.58
CA PRO A 71 8.95 -18.46 -19.71
C PRO A 71 7.45 -18.24 -19.87
N VAL A 72 6.70 -18.15 -18.77
CA VAL A 72 5.24 -18.04 -18.78
C VAL A 72 4.72 -17.02 -17.75
N LEU A 73 3.69 -16.28 -18.14
CA LEU A 73 2.85 -15.46 -17.26
C LEU A 73 1.54 -16.21 -16.99
N ILE A 74 1.29 -16.58 -15.75
CA ILE A 74 0.04 -17.21 -15.29
C ILE A 74 -0.75 -16.18 -14.49
N ASP A 75 -1.86 -15.74 -15.07
CA ASP A 75 -2.75 -14.75 -14.47
C ASP A 75 -3.82 -15.43 -13.60
N GLU A 76 -4.17 -14.79 -12.46
CA GLU A 76 -5.13 -15.25 -11.46
C GLU A 76 -4.79 -16.66 -10.90
N VAL A 77 -3.50 -16.85 -10.55
CA VAL A 77 -2.95 -18.16 -10.11
C VAL A 77 -3.63 -18.74 -8.86
N GLN A 78 -4.31 -17.90 -8.04
CA GLN A 78 -5.06 -18.37 -6.88
C GLN A 78 -6.17 -19.36 -7.21
N TYR A 79 -6.61 -19.43 -8.47
CA TYR A 79 -7.60 -20.40 -8.90
C TYR A 79 -7.08 -21.83 -9.04
N ALA A 80 -5.77 -22.03 -9.04
CA ALA A 80 -5.15 -23.36 -9.09
C ALA A 80 -3.91 -23.39 -8.16
N PRO A 81 -4.09 -23.35 -6.83
CA PRO A 81 -2.98 -23.34 -5.87
C PRO A 81 -2.13 -24.62 -5.96
N GLU A 82 -2.66 -25.71 -6.48
CA GLU A 82 -1.97 -26.95 -6.74
C GLU A 82 -0.74 -26.76 -7.64
N LEU A 83 -0.77 -25.78 -8.54
CA LEU A 83 0.35 -25.45 -9.42
C LEU A 83 1.62 -25.07 -8.68
N PHE A 84 1.55 -24.53 -7.47
CA PHE A 84 2.73 -24.09 -6.74
C PHE A 84 3.71 -25.22 -6.45
N ASP A 85 3.21 -26.42 -6.15
CA ASP A 85 4.07 -27.59 -5.90
C ASP A 85 4.77 -28.06 -7.19
N TYR A 86 4.08 -28.05 -8.31
CA TYR A 86 4.66 -28.40 -9.62
C TYR A 86 5.65 -27.34 -10.12
N ILE A 87 5.36 -26.06 -9.91
CA ILE A 87 6.31 -24.96 -10.18
C ILE A 87 7.57 -25.13 -9.34
N LYS A 88 7.44 -25.49 -8.05
CA LYS A 88 8.58 -25.80 -7.19
C LYS A 88 9.44 -26.92 -7.74
N VAL A 89 8.84 -28.05 -8.13
CA VAL A 89 9.56 -29.19 -8.73
C VAL A 89 10.30 -28.75 -10.00
N HIS A 90 9.65 -27.97 -10.86
CA HIS A 90 10.26 -27.46 -12.08
C HIS A 90 11.47 -26.55 -11.80
N VAL A 91 11.32 -25.61 -10.84
CA VAL A 91 12.40 -24.70 -10.43
C VAL A 91 13.57 -25.48 -9.82
N ASP A 92 13.31 -26.46 -8.97
CA ASP A 92 14.33 -27.26 -8.31
C ASP A 92 15.11 -28.16 -9.31
N ALA A 93 14.42 -28.72 -10.30
CA ALA A 93 15.05 -29.50 -11.36
C ALA A 93 15.97 -28.65 -12.25
N ASN A 94 15.69 -27.35 -12.40
CA ASN A 94 16.45 -26.41 -13.20
C ASN A 94 17.53 -25.64 -12.43
N THR A 95 17.79 -25.97 -11.16
CA THR A 95 18.76 -25.26 -10.29
C THR A 95 20.17 -25.22 -10.88
N VAL A 96 20.55 -26.21 -11.69
CA VAL A 96 21.84 -26.24 -12.41
C VAL A 96 21.94 -25.13 -13.47
N ARG A 97 20.83 -24.76 -14.10
CA ARG A 97 20.78 -23.71 -15.16
C ARG A 97 20.59 -22.30 -14.62
N LYS A 98 20.23 -22.15 -13.32
CA LYS A 98 19.98 -20.84 -12.64
C LYS A 98 19.10 -19.91 -13.48
N THR A 99 18.02 -20.43 -14.07
CA THR A 99 17.09 -19.61 -14.83
C THR A 99 16.27 -18.73 -13.86
N CYS A 100 16.29 -17.42 -14.07
CA CYS A 100 15.48 -16.45 -13.35
C CYS A 100 14.33 -15.97 -14.25
N GLY A 101 13.21 -15.59 -13.65
CA GLY A 101 12.07 -15.05 -14.37
C GLY A 101 11.27 -16.07 -15.18
N ASP A 102 11.47 -17.36 -14.95
CA ASP A 102 10.76 -18.43 -15.67
C ASP A 102 9.24 -18.33 -15.52
N PHE A 103 8.78 -18.06 -14.29
CA PHE A 103 7.36 -17.93 -13.97
C PHE A 103 7.03 -16.52 -13.49
N TRP A 104 6.11 -15.87 -14.18
CA TRP A 104 5.45 -14.66 -13.71
C TRP A 104 4.02 -15.00 -13.30
N LEU A 105 3.66 -14.67 -12.07
CA LEU A 105 2.37 -15.01 -11.49
C LEU A 105 1.64 -13.75 -11.07
N THR A 106 0.34 -13.66 -11.32
CA THR A 106 -0.51 -12.63 -10.73
C THR A 106 -1.61 -13.24 -9.88
N GLY A 107 -2.06 -12.47 -8.90
CA GLY A 107 -3.23 -12.82 -8.11
C GLY A 107 -3.74 -11.66 -7.27
N SER A 108 -5.05 -11.61 -7.06
CA SER A 108 -5.73 -10.58 -6.27
C SER A 108 -5.95 -11.00 -4.81
N GLN A 109 -6.08 -12.30 -4.54
CA GLN A 109 -6.36 -12.86 -3.22
C GLN A 109 -5.07 -13.13 -2.44
N THR A 110 -4.51 -12.08 -1.87
CA THR A 110 -3.19 -12.12 -1.25
C THR A 110 -3.11 -13.08 -0.04
N PHE A 111 -4.17 -13.21 0.77
CA PHE A 111 -4.09 -13.98 2.03
C PHE A 111 -3.95 -15.49 1.84
N HIS A 112 -4.87 -16.12 1.10
CA HIS A 112 -4.78 -17.57 0.83
C HIS A 112 -3.58 -17.92 -0.04
N MET A 113 -3.37 -17.13 -1.08
CA MET A 113 -2.26 -17.31 -1.99
C MET A 113 -0.91 -17.24 -1.26
N MET A 114 -0.71 -16.28 -0.35
CA MET A 114 0.54 -16.14 0.40
C MET A 114 0.81 -17.33 1.33
N LYS A 115 -0.21 -17.98 1.86
CA LYS A 115 -0.02 -19.22 2.64
C LYS A 115 0.61 -20.31 1.76
N HIS A 116 0.02 -20.62 0.63
CA HIS A 116 0.54 -21.63 -0.31
C HIS A 116 1.91 -21.24 -0.88
N VAL A 117 2.09 -19.97 -1.24
CA VAL A 117 3.39 -19.45 -1.70
C VAL A 117 4.48 -19.64 -0.66
N THR A 118 4.18 -19.36 0.61
CA THR A 118 5.15 -19.49 1.71
C THR A 118 5.49 -20.96 1.96
N GLU A 119 4.53 -21.86 1.82
CA GLU A 119 4.73 -23.31 2.02
C GLU A 119 5.52 -23.93 0.85
N SER A 120 5.17 -23.60 -0.40
CA SER A 120 5.74 -24.31 -1.57
C SER A 120 6.92 -23.57 -2.22
N LEU A 121 6.90 -22.23 -2.31
CA LEU A 121 7.87 -21.44 -3.06
C LEU A 121 8.86 -20.63 -2.20
N ALA A 122 8.99 -20.93 -0.89
CA ALA A 122 9.93 -20.24 -0.02
C ALA A 122 11.36 -20.24 -0.60
N GLY A 123 11.99 -19.07 -0.67
CA GLY A 123 13.33 -18.87 -1.25
C GLY A 123 13.41 -18.90 -2.79
N ARG A 124 12.31 -19.19 -3.50
CA ARG A 124 12.23 -19.27 -4.96
C ARG A 124 11.43 -18.15 -5.60
N VAL A 125 10.61 -17.45 -4.80
CA VAL A 125 9.69 -16.42 -5.28
C VAL A 125 10.07 -15.04 -4.77
N GLY A 126 10.14 -14.07 -5.68
CA GLY A 126 10.16 -12.66 -5.35
C GLY A 126 8.73 -12.09 -5.42
N VAL A 127 8.22 -11.66 -4.28
CA VAL A 127 6.85 -11.10 -4.18
C VAL A 127 6.90 -9.59 -4.27
N VAL A 128 6.16 -9.04 -5.22
CA VAL A 128 6.01 -7.60 -5.42
C VAL A 128 4.55 -7.22 -5.18
N ARG A 129 4.35 -6.15 -4.41
CA ARG A 129 3.02 -5.60 -4.17
C ARG A 129 2.80 -4.37 -5.04
N MET A 130 1.69 -4.30 -5.72
CA MET A 130 1.25 -3.16 -6.53
C MET A 130 0.04 -2.50 -5.86
N LEU A 131 -0.03 -1.17 -5.92
CA LEU A 131 -1.17 -0.39 -5.43
C LEU A 131 -1.81 0.38 -6.60
N GLY A 132 -2.84 1.16 -6.33
CA GLY A 132 -3.43 2.08 -7.30
C GLY A 132 -2.41 3.07 -7.87
N LEU A 133 -2.83 3.95 -8.75
CA LEU A 133 -1.97 5.00 -9.32
C LEU A 133 -1.59 6.01 -8.24
N SER A 134 -0.31 6.34 -8.11
CA SER A 134 0.12 7.50 -7.34
C SER A 134 -0.14 8.81 -8.10
N ASN A 135 -0.18 9.93 -7.39
CA ASN A 135 -0.31 11.24 -8.01
C ASN A 135 0.85 11.54 -9.00
N SER A 136 2.05 11.07 -8.67
CA SER A 136 3.20 11.18 -9.57
C SER A 136 2.96 10.38 -10.87
N GLU A 137 2.48 9.15 -10.82
CA GLU A 137 2.16 8.33 -12.00
C GLU A 137 1.01 8.94 -12.84
N ILE A 138 -0.04 9.47 -12.19
CA ILE A 138 -1.14 10.15 -12.89
C ILE A 138 -0.66 11.38 -13.64
N THR A 139 0.35 12.06 -13.12
CA THR A 139 0.96 13.25 -13.75
C THR A 139 2.15 12.94 -14.66
N GLY A 140 2.41 11.65 -14.96
CA GLY A 140 3.49 11.20 -15.84
C GLY A 140 4.89 11.32 -15.24
N ARG A 141 5.01 11.30 -13.92
CA ARG A 141 6.30 11.38 -13.22
C ARG A 141 6.67 10.04 -12.58
N HIS A 142 7.95 9.75 -12.55
CA HIS A 142 8.51 8.63 -11.81
C HIS A 142 9.38 9.17 -10.68
N SER A 143 8.93 9.00 -9.45
CA SER A 143 9.61 9.55 -8.29
C SER A 143 10.26 8.45 -7.44
N PRO A 144 11.46 8.69 -6.89
CA PRO A 144 12.03 7.80 -5.87
C PRO A 144 11.13 7.80 -4.62
N PRO A 145 11.37 6.91 -3.63
CA PRO A 145 10.65 6.95 -2.35
C PRO A 145 10.73 8.34 -1.72
N PHE A 146 9.61 8.80 -1.16
CA PHE A 146 9.56 10.13 -0.54
C PHE A 146 10.50 10.21 0.69
N LYS A 147 11.32 11.25 0.75
CA LYS A 147 12.19 11.56 1.87
C LYS A 147 12.15 13.05 2.17
N VAL A 148 12.33 13.39 3.45
CA VAL A 148 12.49 14.79 3.87
C VAL A 148 13.95 15.19 3.72
N ASN A 149 14.34 15.45 2.48
CA ASN A 149 15.68 15.90 2.10
C ASN A 149 15.57 17.15 1.22
N PRO A 150 16.19 18.29 1.55
CA PRO A 150 16.05 19.53 0.81
C PRO A 150 16.35 19.42 -0.69
N ASP A 151 17.39 18.69 -1.09
CA ASP A 151 17.77 18.54 -2.50
C ASP A 151 16.74 17.73 -3.27
N GLU A 152 16.29 16.59 -2.70
CA GLU A 152 15.21 15.77 -3.29
C GLU A 152 13.88 16.53 -3.38
N LEU A 153 13.54 17.32 -2.37
CA LEU A 153 12.33 18.13 -2.35
C LEU A 153 12.36 19.22 -3.42
N THR A 154 13.51 19.89 -3.59
CA THR A 154 13.71 20.90 -4.65
C THR A 154 13.58 20.27 -6.04
N GLN A 155 14.15 19.08 -6.24
CA GLN A 155 14.01 18.35 -7.50
C GLN A 155 12.53 17.98 -7.77
N ARG A 156 11.82 17.48 -6.76
CA ARG A 156 10.38 17.16 -6.87
C ARG A 156 9.56 18.41 -7.21
N MET A 157 9.86 19.53 -6.56
CA MET A 157 9.19 20.82 -6.81
C MET A 157 9.34 21.24 -8.26
N GLY A 158 10.54 21.13 -8.83
CA GLY A 158 10.81 21.49 -10.24
C GLY A 158 10.11 20.59 -11.27
N GLN A 159 9.70 19.39 -10.88
CA GLN A 159 9.03 18.42 -11.76
C GLN A 159 7.50 18.39 -11.58
N ALA A 160 6.99 18.86 -10.45
CA ALA A 160 5.60 18.76 -10.12
C ALA A 160 4.80 19.92 -10.67
N LYS A 161 3.56 19.63 -11.09
CA LYS A 161 2.59 20.68 -11.43
C LYS A 161 1.89 21.13 -10.15
N ALA A 162 1.89 22.41 -9.88
CA ALA A 162 1.17 22.99 -8.75
C ALA A 162 -0.31 22.65 -8.80
N MET A 163 -0.90 22.38 -7.66
CA MET A 163 -2.33 22.09 -7.50
C MET A 163 -2.93 23.02 -6.45
N SER A 164 -4.10 23.57 -6.76
CA SER A 164 -4.95 24.21 -5.77
C SER A 164 -5.56 23.21 -4.81
N ILE A 165 -6.10 23.66 -3.69
CA ILE A 165 -6.79 22.78 -2.72
C ILE A 165 -7.98 22.08 -3.37
N ASN A 166 -8.73 22.76 -4.24
CA ASN A 166 -9.88 22.17 -4.95
C ASN A 166 -9.43 21.06 -5.93
N GLU A 167 -8.34 21.26 -6.67
CA GLU A 167 -7.78 20.23 -7.55
C GLU A 167 -7.30 19.03 -6.73
N LEU A 168 -6.67 19.26 -5.58
CA LEU A 168 -6.25 18.19 -4.69
C LEU A 168 -7.44 17.41 -4.15
N PHE A 169 -8.50 18.08 -3.67
CA PHE A 169 -9.69 17.39 -3.20
C PHE A 169 -10.45 16.67 -4.31
N SER A 170 -10.42 17.19 -5.54
CA SER A 170 -10.91 16.44 -6.72
C SER A 170 -10.10 15.16 -6.93
N ARG A 171 -8.77 15.19 -6.73
CA ARG A 171 -7.91 14.01 -6.77
C ARG A 171 -8.22 13.02 -5.64
N ILE A 172 -8.35 13.51 -4.40
CA ILE A 172 -8.75 12.72 -3.22
C ILE A 172 -10.09 12.03 -3.45
N PHE A 173 -11.07 12.75 -3.97
CA PHE A 173 -12.41 12.23 -4.25
C PHE A 173 -12.44 11.21 -5.38
N LYS A 174 -11.63 11.40 -6.44
CA LYS A 174 -11.53 10.47 -7.58
C LYS A 174 -10.79 9.18 -7.21
N GLY A 175 -9.80 9.25 -6.31
CA GLY A 175 -9.02 8.09 -5.87
C GLY A 175 -7.90 7.70 -6.82
N SER A 176 -7.46 6.44 -6.75
CA SER A 176 -6.25 5.92 -7.40
C SER A 176 -6.52 4.82 -8.45
N MET A 177 -7.79 4.49 -8.74
CA MET A 177 -8.14 3.41 -9.68
C MET A 177 -7.86 3.81 -11.13
N PRO A 178 -7.03 3.04 -11.89
CA PRO A 178 -6.61 3.41 -13.24
C PRO A 178 -7.76 3.69 -14.20
N ARG A 179 -8.82 2.85 -14.16
CA ARG A 179 -9.96 2.97 -15.07
C ARG A 179 -10.66 4.33 -15.02
N LEU A 180 -10.63 4.99 -13.86
CA LEU A 180 -11.20 6.34 -13.70
C LEU A 180 -10.39 7.43 -14.41
N TYR A 181 -9.11 7.13 -14.73
CA TYR A 181 -8.22 8.05 -15.45
C TYR A 181 -8.06 7.70 -16.93
N GLU A 182 -8.29 6.44 -17.31
CA GLU A 182 -8.22 5.98 -18.70
C GLU A 182 -9.39 6.48 -19.55
N ASN A 183 -10.58 6.63 -18.93
CA ASN A 183 -11.79 7.01 -19.60
C ASN A 183 -12.61 7.98 -18.73
N GLU A 184 -12.70 9.23 -19.18
CA GLU A 184 -13.43 10.30 -18.49
C GLU A 184 -14.96 10.09 -18.44
N ASN A 185 -15.49 9.22 -19.30
CA ASN A 185 -16.92 8.89 -19.34
C ASN A 185 -17.32 7.84 -18.27
N VAL A 186 -16.37 7.28 -17.52
CA VAL A 186 -16.69 6.32 -16.46
C VAL A 186 -17.32 7.06 -15.28
N ASN A 187 -18.56 6.73 -14.99
CA ASN A 187 -19.21 7.21 -13.78
C ASN A 187 -18.51 6.60 -12.56
N ARG A 188 -17.93 7.46 -11.72
CA ARG A 188 -17.16 7.09 -10.54
C ARG A 188 -17.97 6.28 -9.54
N ASP A 189 -19.20 6.70 -9.28
CA ASP A 189 -20.03 6.09 -8.23
C ASP A 189 -20.52 4.71 -8.68
N GLU A 190 -20.94 4.57 -9.94
CA GLU A 190 -21.28 3.25 -10.52
C GLU A 190 -20.06 2.31 -10.55
N TYR A 191 -18.89 2.87 -10.84
CA TYR A 191 -17.65 2.10 -10.82
C TYR A 191 -17.32 1.54 -9.43
N PHE A 192 -17.37 2.38 -8.39
CA PHE A 192 -17.07 1.94 -7.03
C PHE A 192 -18.16 1.04 -6.44
N GLU A 193 -19.44 1.27 -6.78
CA GLU A 193 -20.54 0.35 -6.37
C GLU A 193 -20.30 -1.04 -6.94
N SER A 194 -20.09 -1.16 -8.26
CA SER A 194 -19.76 -2.44 -8.91
C SER A 194 -18.47 -3.08 -8.37
N TYR A 195 -17.46 -2.26 -8.06
CA TYR A 195 -16.22 -2.74 -7.43
C TYR A 195 -16.50 -3.38 -6.07
N LEU A 196 -17.27 -2.72 -5.21
CA LEU A 196 -17.60 -3.22 -3.87
C LEU A 196 -18.44 -4.50 -3.94
N GLU A 197 -19.47 -4.53 -4.78
CA GLU A 197 -20.30 -5.72 -4.98
C GLU A 197 -19.46 -6.92 -5.43
N THR A 198 -18.61 -6.75 -6.43
CA THR A 198 -17.75 -7.81 -6.94
C THR A 198 -16.66 -8.23 -5.96
N TYR A 199 -16.06 -7.28 -5.22
CA TYR A 199 -15.06 -7.54 -4.20
C TYR A 199 -15.66 -8.31 -3.02
N ILE A 200 -16.81 -7.87 -2.49
CA ILE A 200 -17.46 -8.51 -1.34
C ILE A 200 -17.96 -9.89 -1.71
N SER A 201 -18.71 -10.01 -2.80
CA SER A 201 -19.34 -11.28 -3.17
C SER A 201 -18.32 -12.37 -3.54
N ARG A 202 -17.17 -12.01 -4.08
CA ARG A 202 -16.20 -12.96 -4.59
C ARG A 202 -15.02 -13.21 -3.64
N ASP A 203 -14.35 -12.14 -3.20
CA ASP A 203 -13.11 -12.30 -2.43
C ASP A 203 -13.37 -12.55 -0.95
N ILE A 204 -14.40 -11.92 -0.39
CA ILE A 204 -14.70 -12.04 1.04
C ILE A 204 -15.37 -13.35 1.37
N LYS A 205 -16.32 -13.81 0.56
CA LYS A 205 -16.95 -15.14 0.76
C LYS A 205 -15.92 -16.27 0.78
N GLU A 206 -14.97 -16.22 -0.16
CA GLU A 206 -13.92 -17.24 -0.23
C GLU A 206 -12.94 -17.14 0.95
N LEU A 207 -12.66 -15.93 1.47
CA LEU A 207 -11.65 -15.70 2.51
C LEU A 207 -12.16 -15.94 3.93
N THR A 208 -13.43 -15.72 4.20
CA THR A 208 -13.94 -15.64 5.57
C THR A 208 -14.93 -16.71 5.94
N GLN A 209 -15.48 -17.45 4.95
CA GLN A 209 -16.68 -18.29 5.16
C GLN A 209 -17.83 -17.49 5.81
N VAL A 210 -17.83 -16.16 5.66
CA VAL A 210 -18.81 -15.27 6.28
C VAL A 210 -20.14 -15.47 5.58
N ALA A 211 -21.10 -15.97 6.33
CA ALA A 211 -22.50 -16.04 5.91
C ALA A 211 -23.18 -14.66 5.87
N ASP A 212 -22.57 -13.63 6.48
CA ASP A 212 -23.15 -12.30 6.68
C ASP A 212 -22.38 -11.20 5.92
N GLU A 213 -22.72 -11.06 4.64
CA GLU A 213 -22.17 -10.02 3.76
C GLU A 213 -22.54 -8.60 4.24
N LEU A 214 -23.71 -8.43 4.85
CA LEU A 214 -24.18 -7.14 5.33
C LEU A 214 -23.32 -6.64 6.50
N SER A 215 -22.98 -7.51 7.44
CA SER A 215 -22.07 -7.17 8.53
C SER A 215 -20.67 -6.84 8.03
N PHE A 216 -20.17 -7.53 7.01
CA PHE A 216 -18.88 -7.19 6.44
C PHE A 216 -18.91 -5.84 5.71
N PHE A 217 -19.98 -5.54 4.98
CA PHE A 217 -20.15 -4.23 4.34
C PHE A 217 -20.21 -3.11 5.38
N LYS A 218 -20.96 -3.32 6.49
CA LYS A 218 -20.98 -2.40 7.62
C LYS A 218 -19.60 -2.21 8.23
N PHE A 219 -18.81 -3.29 8.39
CA PHE A 219 -17.45 -3.25 8.90
C PHE A 219 -16.53 -2.39 8.03
N ILE A 220 -16.55 -2.60 6.69
CA ILE A 220 -15.75 -1.78 5.75
C ILE A 220 -16.15 -0.29 5.88
N SER A 221 -17.44 -0.01 5.99
CA SER A 221 -17.95 1.36 6.13
C SER A 221 -17.46 2.03 7.41
N ILE A 222 -17.42 1.30 8.51
CA ILE A 222 -16.88 1.78 9.79
C ILE A 222 -15.36 2.00 9.68
N VAL A 223 -14.63 1.09 9.06
CA VAL A 223 -13.18 1.24 8.83
C VAL A 223 -12.87 2.45 7.95
N ALA A 224 -13.65 2.67 6.88
CA ALA A 224 -13.52 3.84 6.02
C ALA A 224 -13.79 5.16 6.78
N ALA A 225 -14.87 5.21 7.57
CA ALA A 225 -15.20 6.36 8.39
C ALA A 225 -14.18 6.65 9.52
N ARG A 226 -13.34 5.66 9.86
CA ARG A 226 -12.28 5.76 10.87
C ARG A 226 -10.88 5.85 10.27
N THR A 227 -10.74 6.19 8.99
CA THR A 227 -9.42 6.45 8.40
C THR A 227 -8.67 7.54 9.17
N ALA A 228 -7.33 7.47 9.22
CA ALA A 228 -6.46 8.32 10.02
C ALA A 228 -6.68 8.24 11.55
N THR A 229 -7.27 7.16 12.07
CA THR A 229 -7.44 6.95 13.51
C THR A 229 -6.72 5.69 14.01
N ASN A 230 -6.48 5.63 15.32
CA ASN A 230 -5.88 4.45 15.94
C ASN A 230 -6.88 3.28 15.94
N VAL A 231 -6.39 2.08 15.64
CA VAL A 231 -7.20 0.86 15.67
C VAL A 231 -7.67 0.57 17.09
N ASN A 232 -8.97 0.39 17.24
CA ASN A 232 -9.60 -0.12 18.45
C ASN A 232 -10.54 -1.27 18.05
N TYR A 233 -10.10 -2.50 18.27
CA TYR A 233 -10.84 -3.69 17.85
C TYR A 233 -12.18 -3.85 18.57
N ASP A 234 -12.27 -3.46 19.84
CA ASP A 234 -13.51 -3.55 20.61
C ASP A 234 -14.55 -2.54 20.11
N ALA A 235 -14.10 -1.33 19.74
CA ALA A 235 -14.99 -0.33 19.15
C ALA A 235 -15.47 -0.77 17.75
N LEU A 236 -14.57 -1.27 16.89
CA LEU A 236 -14.93 -1.79 15.57
C LEU A 236 -15.92 -2.95 15.68
N ALA A 237 -15.68 -3.85 16.63
CA ALA A 237 -16.56 -5.01 16.88
C ALA A 237 -17.95 -4.58 17.36
N GLY A 238 -18.02 -3.71 18.38
CA GLY A 238 -19.29 -3.25 18.94
C GLY A 238 -20.15 -2.48 17.92
N GLU A 239 -19.54 -1.57 17.13
CA GLU A 239 -20.23 -0.82 16.09
C GLU A 239 -20.75 -1.70 14.94
N THR A 240 -19.99 -2.76 14.60
CA THR A 240 -20.38 -3.71 13.56
C THR A 240 -21.42 -4.71 14.07
N GLY A 241 -21.37 -5.10 15.34
CA GLY A 241 -22.18 -6.17 15.93
C GLY A 241 -21.50 -7.55 15.82
N ILE A 242 -20.16 -7.60 15.83
CA ILE A 242 -19.36 -8.83 15.72
C ILE A 242 -18.42 -8.97 16.92
N SER A 243 -17.69 -10.08 17.02
CA SER A 243 -16.67 -10.27 18.06
C SER A 243 -15.36 -9.51 17.75
N ALA A 244 -14.59 -9.12 18.77
CA ALA A 244 -13.28 -8.47 18.58
C ALA A 244 -12.28 -9.36 17.81
N PRO A 245 -12.20 -10.70 18.01
CA PRO A 245 -11.41 -11.59 17.15
C PRO A 245 -11.83 -11.54 15.69
N THR A 246 -13.14 -11.50 15.40
CA THR A 246 -13.68 -11.37 14.04
C THR A 246 -13.28 -10.02 13.42
N ALA A 247 -13.41 -8.92 14.16
CA ALA A 247 -12.99 -7.60 13.70
C ALA A 247 -11.49 -7.56 13.38
N LYS A 248 -10.65 -8.20 14.19
CA LYS A 248 -9.21 -8.34 13.94
C LYS A 248 -8.93 -9.14 12.66
N GLN A 249 -9.61 -10.26 12.46
CA GLN A 249 -9.50 -11.07 11.25
C GLN A 249 -9.94 -10.28 10.01
N TRP A 250 -11.08 -9.62 10.05
CA TRP A 250 -11.59 -8.83 8.93
C TRP A 250 -10.70 -7.65 8.58
N LEU A 251 -10.17 -6.94 9.57
CA LEU A 251 -9.19 -5.89 9.32
C LEU A 251 -7.92 -6.45 8.68
N SER A 252 -7.44 -7.64 9.10
CA SER A 252 -6.27 -8.27 8.48
C SER A 252 -6.50 -8.61 6.99
N ILE A 253 -7.73 -8.94 6.60
CA ILE A 253 -8.13 -9.15 5.21
C ILE A 253 -8.06 -7.85 4.42
N LEU A 254 -8.60 -6.74 4.94
CA LEU A 254 -8.50 -5.42 4.29
C LEU A 254 -7.05 -4.96 4.12
N VAL A 255 -6.18 -5.29 5.08
CA VAL A 255 -4.74 -4.98 5.00
C VAL A 255 -4.05 -5.85 3.96
N SER A 256 -4.30 -7.16 3.97
CA SER A 256 -3.67 -8.09 3.03
C SER A 256 -4.13 -7.85 1.59
N SER A 257 -5.38 -7.48 1.38
CA SER A 257 -5.90 -7.11 0.05
C SER A 257 -5.47 -5.73 -0.44
N GLY A 258 -4.79 -4.93 0.40
CA GLY A 258 -4.24 -3.64 0.01
C GLY A 258 -5.24 -2.49 0.03
N LEU A 259 -6.38 -2.65 0.69
CA LEU A 259 -7.34 -1.56 0.89
C LEU A 259 -6.98 -0.66 2.06
N VAL A 260 -6.35 -1.23 3.09
CA VAL A 260 -5.97 -0.52 4.32
C VAL A 260 -4.48 -0.71 4.61
N ALA A 261 -3.81 0.34 5.06
CA ALA A 261 -2.49 0.28 5.66
C ALA A 261 -2.57 0.49 7.17
N LEU A 262 -1.74 -0.24 7.91
CA LEU A 262 -1.54 -0.05 9.33
C LEU A 262 -0.16 0.53 9.58
N ILE A 263 -0.11 1.73 10.14
CA ILE A 263 1.13 2.42 10.50
C ILE A 263 1.37 2.20 11.99
N PRO A 264 2.47 1.52 12.37
CA PRO A 264 2.77 1.26 13.78
C PRO A 264 3.22 2.53 14.53
N PRO A 265 3.08 2.57 15.85
CA PRO A 265 3.59 3.67 16.63
C PRO A 265 5.13 3.67 16.64
N PHE A 266 5.71 4.86 16.64
CA PHE A 266 7.15 5.02 16.83
C PHE A 266 7.50 4.86 18.32
N SER A 267 8.52 4.07 18.58
CA SER A 267 9.16 3.98 19.88
C SER A 267 10.65 3.74 19.64
N ASN A 268 11.48 4.29 20.49
CA ASN A 268 12.90 3.96 20.50
C ASN A 268 13.15 2.49 20.85
N ASN A 269 12.24 1.87 21.59
CA ASN A 269 12.25 0.45 21.88
C ASN A 269 11.47 -0.33 20.82
N ALA A 270 12.11 -1.27 20.13
CA ALA A 270 11.53 -2.04 19.03
C ALA A 270 10.29 -2.86 19.47
N LEU A 271 10.30 -3.45 20.67
CA LEU A 271 9.19 -4.21 21.22
C LEU A 271 7.95 -3.35 21.43
N LYS A 272 8.11 -2.10 21.91
CA LYS A 272 7.00 -1.18 22.11
C LYS A 272 6.33 -0.75 20.81
N ARG A 273 7.02 -0.86 19.66
CA ARG A 273 6.44 -0.62 18.32
C ARG A 273 5.42 -1.69 17.93
N VAL A 274 5.57 -2.90 18.44
CA VAL A 274 4.70 -4.04 18.08
C VAL A 274 3.48 -4.16 18.99
N ILE A 275 3.60 -3.75 20.25
CA ILE A 275 2.56 -3.98 21.28
C ILE A 275 1.44 -2.93 21.23
N LYS A 276 1.74 -1.70 20.81
CA LYS A 276 0.75 -0.60 20.81
C LYS A 276 -0.12 -0.64 19.55
N ALA A 277 -1.38 -0.19 19.66
CA ALA A 277 -2.33 -0.12 18.57
C ALA A 277 -1.81 0.74 17.41
N PRO A 278 -1.84 0.25 16.16
CA PRO A 278 -1.44 1.03 14.99
C PRO A 278 -2.50 2.06 14.61
N ARG A 279 -2.13 3.02 13.75
CA ARG A 279 -3.07 3.91 13.06
C ARG A 279 -3.43 3.31 11.70
N MET A 280 -4.70 3.36 11.33
CA MET A 280 -5.18 2.82 10.07
C MET A 280 -5.45 3.91 9.03
N TYR A 281 -5.13 3.61 7.77
CA TYR A 281 -5.38 4.49 6.63
C TYR A 281 -5.98 3.69 5.49
N PHE A 282 -7.07 4.19 4.91
CA PHE A 282 -7.67 3.63 3.71
C PHE A 282 -6.85 4.07 2.49
N LEU A 283 -6.22 3.14 1.75
CA LEU A 283 -5.21 3.48 0.74
C LEU A 283 -5.79 4.14 -0.53
N ASP A 284 -7.03 3.82 -0.90
CA ASP A 284 -7.73 4.52 -1.98
C ASP A 284 -8.75 5.49 -1.39
N THR A 285 -8.46 6.79 -1.44
CA THR A 285 -9.33 7.84 -0.89
C THR A 285 -10.63 8.00 -1.67
N GLY A 286 -10.65 7.65 -2.96
CA GLY A 286 -11.86 7.68 -3.77
C GLY A 286 -12.84 6.58 -3.37
N LEU A 287 -12.36 5.35 -3.19
CA LEU A 287 -13.16 4.25 -2.64
C LEU A 287 -13.63 4.59 -1.22
N CYS A 288 -12.75 5.14 -0.37
CA CYS A 288 -13.09 5.57 0.98
C CYS A 288 -14.23 6.61 0.97
N SER A 289 -14.15 7.63 0.11
CA SER A 289 -15.18 8.68 0.01
C SER A 289 -16.50 8.18 -0.56
N HIS A 290 -16.46 7.16 -1.46
CA HIS A 290 -17.67 6.51 -1.95
C HIS A 290 -18.37 5.71 -0.83
N ILE A 291 -17.63 4.89 -0.10
CA ILE A 291 -18.16 4.09 1.02
C ILE A 291 -18.77 4.98 2.11
N THR A 292 -18.16 6.12 2.40
CA THR A 292 -18.65 7.09 3.39
C THR A 292 -19.65 8.11 2.83
N ARG A 293 -20.09 7.92 1.56
CA ARG A 293 -21.17 8.64 0.90
C ARG A 293 -20.97 10.15 0.76
N TRP A 294 -19.73 10.60 0.51
CA TRP A 294 -19.48 11.97 0.12
C TRP A 294 -19.96 12.21 -1.32
N SER A 295 -20.76 13.25 -1.53
CA SER A 295 -21.46 13.50 -2.80
C SER A 295 -20.62 14.26 -3.84
N SER A 296 -19.63 15.05 -3.39
CA SER A 296 -18.73 15.78 -4.28
C SER A 296 -17.41 16.14 -3.60
N PRO A 297 -16.36 16.48 -4.35
CA PRO A 297 -15.09 16.93 -3.77
C PRO A 297 -15.23 18.22 -2.96
N GLU A 298 -16.13 19.14 -3.31
CA GLU A 298 -16.38 20.40 -2.59
C GLU A 298 -17.05 20.12 -1.24
N VAL A 299 -17.99 19.18 -1.20
CA VAL A 299 -18.65 18.76 0.05
C VAL A 299 -17.66 18.05 0.98
N LEU A 300 -16.77 17.22 0.44
CA LEU A 300 -15.71 16.56 1.19
C LEU A 300 -14.69 17.59 1.72
N GLU A 301 -14.29 18.56 0.89
CA GLU A 301 -13.30 19.60 1.23
C GLU A 301 -13.75 20.48 2.39
N ARG A 302 -15.06 20.72 2.51
CA ARG A 302 -15.68 21.54 3.59
C ARG A 302 -16.31 20.72 4.70
N GLY A 303 -16.26 19.41 4.59
CA GLY A 303 -16.87 18.49 5.54
C GLY A 303 -16.03 18.30 6.82
N ALA A 304 -16.65 17.70 7.84
CA ALA A 304 -15.98 17.44 9.12
C ALA A 304 -14.80 16.48 9.07
N MET A 305 -14.63 15.73 7.96
CA MET A 305 -13.54 14.78 7.77
C MET A 305 -12.46 15.28 6.79
N ASP A 306 -12.51 16.54 6.37
CA ASP A 306 -11.59 17.10 5.37
C ASP A 306 -10.11 16.91 5.76
N GLY A 307 -9.76 17.18 7.02
CA GLY A 307 -8.42 16.95 7.56
C GLY A 307 -8.00 15.48 7.54
N ALA A 308 -8.90 14.56 7.92
CA ALA A 308 -8.63 13.12 7.91
C ALA A 308 -8.42 12.58 6.49
N TYR A 309 -9.18 13.08 5.50
CA TYR A 309 -9.00 12.72 4.09
C TYR A 309 -7.71 13.29 3.51
N PHE A 310 -7.38 14.54 3.84
CA PHE A 310 -6.12 15.15 3.44
C PHE A 310 -4.93 14.36 4.01
N GLU A 311 -4.97 14.04 5.31
CA GLU A 311 -3.95 13.20 5.96
C GLU A 311 -3.87 11.81 5.33
N THR A 312 -5.01 11.15 5.12
CA THR A 312 -5.08 9.83 4.50
C THR A 312 -4.44 9.83 3.11
N TRP A 313 -4.74 10.83 2.30
CA TRP A 313 -4.17 10.96 0.96
C TRP A 313 -2.65 11.15 1.00
N VAL A 314 -2.15 12.07 1.83
CA VAL A 314 -0.70 12.32 1.99
C VAL A 314 0.02 11.05 2.45
N VAL A 315 -0.52 10.35 3.45
CA VAL A 315 0.07 9.10 3.95
C VAL A 315 0.03 8.01 2.88
N SER A 316 -1.07 7.89 2.13
CA SER A 316 -1.18 6.93 1.04
C SER A 316 -0.18 7.19 -0.08
N GLU A 317 0.04 8.46 -0.47
CA GLU A 317 1.05 8.83 -1.48
C GLU A 317 2.48 8.51 -1.00
N ILE A 318 2.82 8.88 0.24
CA ILE A 318 4.12 8.54 0.82
C ILE A 318 4.28 7.00 0.86
N TYR A 319 3.29 6.27 1.37
CA TYR A 319 3.31 4.81 1.45
C TYR A 319 3.50 4.17 0.07
N THR A 320 2.72 4.63 -0.91
CA THR A 320 2.78 4.14 -2.31
C THR A 320 4.13 4.44 -2.95
N SER A 321 4.76 5.58 -2.64
CA SER A 321 6.09 5.92 -3.17
C SER A 321 7.15 4.88 -2.80
N TYR A 322 7.08 4.30 -1.60
CA TYR A 322 7.97 3.21 -1.20
C TYR A 322 7.62 1.90 -1.89
N ILE A 323 6.34 1.51 -1.89
CA ILE A 323 5.88 0.27 -2.52
C ILE A 323 6.23 0.24 -4.01
N ASN A 324 5.99 1.32 -4.74
CA ASN A 324 6.29 1.43 -6.17
C ASN A 324 7.78 1.37 -6.48
N ASN A 325 8.64 1.60 -5.50
CA ASN A 325 10.09 1.41 -5.61
C ASN A 325 10.58 0.09 -5.02
N GLY A 326 9.69 -0.88 -4.77
CA GLY A 326 10.03 -2.20 -4.22
C GLY A 326 10.54 -2.17 -2.79
N LYS A 327 10.24 -1.14 -2.02
CA LYS A 327 10.72 -0.94 -0.65
C LYS A 327 9.58 -1.04 0.36
N ARG A 328 9.89 -1.59 1.53
CA ARG A 328 8.95 -1.54 2.65
C ARG A 328 8.88 -0.11 3.21
N PRO A 329 7.69 0.50 3.35
CA PRO A 329 7.55 1.84 3.91
C PRO A 329 8.04 1.91 5.37
N PRO A 330 9.05 2.74 5.69
CA PRO A 330 9.57 2.89 7.05
C PRO A 330 8.78 3.96 7.83
N LEU A 331 7.46 3.81 7.83
CA LEU A 331 6.51 4.78 8.37
C LEU A 331 6.05 4.38 9.77
N TYR A 332 5.98 5.38 10.64
CA TYR A 332 5.48 5.28 12.01
C TYR A 332 4.68 6.54 12.34
N PHE A 333 3.88 6.51 13.41
CA PHE A 333 3.33 7.72 14.03
C PHE A 333 3.80 7.84 15.47
N TYR A 334 3.75 9.04 16.05
CA TYR A 334 4.11 9.23 17.46
C TYR A 334 2.93 9.78 18.25
N ARG A 335 2.68 9.21 19.41
CA ARG A 335 1.69 9.71 20.35
C ARG A 335 2.12 9.42 21.78
N GLU A 336 2.09 10.46 22.61
CA GLU A 336 2.39 10.41 24.03
C GLU A 336 1.12 10.62 24.86
N SER A 337 1.14 10.17 26.13
CA SER A 337 0.03 10.29 27.06
C SER A 337 -0.39 11.74 27.32
N ASN A 338 0.54 12.69 27.23
CA ASN A 338 0.34 14.13 27.36
C ASN A 338 -0.24 14.85 26.12
N ARG A 339 -0.80 14.09 25.17
CA ARG A 339 -1.41 14.56 23.92
C ARG A 339 -0.44 15.14 22.88
N LYS A 340 0.87 15.00 23.06
CA LYS A 340 1.81 15.33 21.98
C LYS A 340 1.76 14.24 20.92
N GLU A 341 1.56 14.65 19.69
CA GLU A 341 1.37 13.76 18.55
C GLU A 341 2.19 14.26 17.36
N ILE A 342 2.72 13.34 16.56
CA ILE A 342 3.32 13.58 15.25
C ILE A 342 2.63 12.62 14.29
N ASP A 343 2.06 13.13 13.22
CA ASP A 343 1.19 12.37 12.31
C ASP A 343 1.95 11.24 11.66
N ILE A 344 3.15 11.50 11.10
CA ILE A 344 4.02 10.50 10.50
C ILE A 344 5.48 10.73 10.91
N ILE A 345 6.20 9.65 11.05
CA ILE A 345 7.66 9.60 11.18
C ILE A 345 8.19 8.68 10.09
N ILE A 346 9.13 9.15 9.29
CA ILE A 346 9.96 8.32 8.44
C ILE A 346 11.22 7.97 9.21
N SER A 347 11.44 6.67 9.49
CA SER A 347 12.63 6.20 10.21
C SER A 347 13.42 5.24 9.31
N ALA A 348 14.44 5.77 8.65
CA ALA A 348 15.28 5.03 7.72
C ALA A 348 16.76 5.41 7.92
N ASP A 349 17.66 4.47 7.72
CA ASP A 349 19.11 4.66 7.73
C ASP A 349 19.63 5.34 9.02
N GLY A 350 19.00 5.06 10.16
CA GLY A 350 19.33 5.67 11.46
C GLY A 350 18.88 7.13 11.60
N ILE A 351 18.12 7.66 10.63
CA ILE A 351 17.59 9.03 10.65
C ILE A 351 16.07 8.97 10.88
N VAL A 352 15.59 9.87 11.72
CA VAL A 352 14.17 10.01 12.09
C VAL A 352 13.69 11.37 11.61
N ASN A 353 12.81 11.38 10.63
CA ASN A 353 12.22 12.59 10.05
C ASN A 353 10.76 12.73 10.49
N PRO A 354 10.42 13.70 11.36
CA PRO A 354 9.04 13.96 11.75
C PRO A 354 8.27 14.69 10.65
N ILE A 355 7.00 14.32 10.48
CA ILE A 355 6.09 14.93 9.51
C ILE A 355 4.76 15.22 10.19
N GLU A 356 4.32 16.46 10.08
CA GLU A 356 2.97 16.90 10.44
C GLU A 356 2.19 17.17 9.15
N ILE A 357 0.88 16.91 9.17
CA ILE A 357 0.01 17.04 7.99
C ILE A 357 -1.13 17.99 8.32
N LYS A 358 -1.24 19.09 7.57
CA LYS A 358 -2.26 20.13 7.82
C LYS A 358 -2.80 20.67 6.49
N LYS A 359 -4.12 20.79 6.37
CA LYS A 359 -4.78 21.27 5.14
C LYS A 359 -4.44 22.73 4.76
N GLY A 360 -4.02 23.58 5.70
CA GLY A 360 -3.75 25.01 5.46
C GLY A 360 -2.51 25.29 4.60
N ALA A 361 -2.32 26.55 4.17
CA ALA A 361 -1.17 26.94 3.35
C ALA A 361 0.14 27.05 4.16
N ALA A 362 0.10 27.60 5.38
CA ALA A 362 1.24 27.74 6.28
C ALA A 362 0.76 27.76 7.74
N PRO A 363 0.31 26.62 8.26
CA PRO A 363 -0.29 26.53 9.60
C PRO A 363 0.75 26.82 10.69
N LYS A 364 0.46 27.80 11.55
CA LYS A 364 1.35 28.22 12.64
C LYS A 364 1.55 27.08 13.66
N ASP A 365 2.71 27.05 14.28
CA ASP A 365 3.07 26.15 15.39
C ASP A 365 2.98 24.63 15.05
N SER A 366 2.87 24.27 13.79
CA SER A 366 2.69 22.86 13.37
C SER A 366 3.92 22.00 13.66
N ALA A 367 5.13 22.56 13.65
CA ALA A 367 6.36 21.83 13.95
C ALA A 367 6.69 21.73 15.46
N ARG A 368 5.87 22.33 16.36
CA ARG A 368 6.18 22.41 17.80
C ARG A 368 6.39 21.05 18.47
N ASN A 369 5.65 20.06 18.04
CA ASN A 369 5.72 18.70 18.60
C ASN A 369 6.97 17.93 18.18
N PHE A 370 7.73 18.37 17.16
CA PHE A 370 8.94 17.70 16.72
C PHE A 370 10.03 17.68 17.81
N SER A 371 10.01 18.66 18.73
CA SER A 371 10.91 18.75 19.88
C SER A 371 10.80 17.58 20.88
N VAL A 372 9.74 16.75 20.81
CA VAL A 372 9.60 15.56 21.67
C VAL A 372 10.57 14.43 21.26
N LEU A 373 11.01 14.43 20.00
CA LEU A 373 11.97 13.46 19.51
C LEU A 373 13.38 13.83 19.95
N LYS A 374 14.05 12.87 20.60
CA LYS A 374 15.43 13.03 21.04
C LYS A 374 16.33 12.04 20.32
N PRO A 375 17.56 12.43 19.91
CA PRO A 375 18.52 11.50 19.36
C PRO A 375 18.90 10.45 20.39
N ILE A 376 19.25 9.24 19.92
CA ILE A 376 19.81 8.17 20.73
C ILE A 376 21.24 7.96 20.25
N GLU A 377 22.19 8.24 21.12
CA GLU A 377 23.60 8.22 20.80
C GLU A 377 24.30 6.91 21.21
N LYS A 378 23.74 6.20 22.22
CA LYS A 378 24.29 4.94 22.69
C LYS A 378 23.95 3.79 21.74
N GLU A 379 24.89 2.92 21.50
CA GLU A 379 24.63 1.61 20.94
C GLU A 379 24.02 0.70 22.01
N PRO A 380 23.03 -0.15 21.65
CA PRO A 380 22.47 -1.10 22.62
C PRO A 380 23.54 -2.11 23.04
N ASP A 381 23.61 -2.42 24.32
CA ASP A 381 24.44 -3.53 24.79
C ASP A 381 23.81 -4.90 24.47
N GLU A 382 24.59 -5.97 24.64
CA GLU A 382 24.14 -7.33 24.29
C GLU A 382 22.89 -7.76 25.07
N GLU A 383 22.78 -7.37 26.35
CA GLU A 383 21.62 -7.70 27.19
C GLU A 383 20.35 -6.97 26.72
N GLU A 384 20.47 -5.68 26.32
CA GLU A 384 19.35 -4.93 25.74
C GLU A 384 18.89 -5.51 24.40
N VAL A 385 19.83 -5.96 23.55
CA VAL A 385 19.52 -6.62 22.27
C VAL A 385 18.79 -7.94 22.53
N PHE A 386 19.29 -8.76 23.46
CA PHE A 386 18.73 -10.08 23.77
C PHE A 386 17.35 -9.99 24.45
N SER A 387 17.14 -8.99 25.30
CA SER A 387 15.84 -8.73 25.94
C SER A 387 14.79 -8.09 25.03
N GLY A 388 15.16 -7.74 23.79
CA GLY A 388 14.29 -6.99 22.86
C GLY A 388 14.00 -5.56 23.31
N SER A 389 14.71 -5.05 24.33
CA SER A 389 14.58 -3.67 24.84
C SER A 389 15.57 -2.69 24.19
N ALA A 390 16.38 -3.18 23.26
CA ALA A 390 17.43 -2.42 22.61
C ALA A 390 16.95 -1.11 21.98
N HIS A 391 17.67 -0.03 22.29
CA HIS A 391 17.46 1.29 21.69
C HIS A 391 18.34 1.43 20.46
N LEU A 392 17.68 1.60 19.29
CA LEU A 392 18.42 1.85 18.04
C LEU A 392 19.05 3.25 18.07
N LYS A 393 20.35 3.33 17.76
CA LYS A 393 21.04 4.62 17.56
C LYS A 393 20.33 5.42 16.47
N THR A 394 19.87 6.62 16.78
CA THR A 394 19.12 7.45 15.84
C THR A 394 19.50 8.92 15.92
N LYS A 395 19.49 9.58 14.76
CA LYS A 395 19.63 11.03 14.63
C LYS A 395 18.29 11.62 14.22
N ILE A 396 17.98 12.82 14.71
CA ILE A 396 16.80 13.56 14.25
C ILE A 396 17.20 14.34 12.99
N GLY A 397 16.58 13.98 11.89
CA GLY A 397 16.73 14.64 10.59
C GLY A 397 15.87 15.89 10.44
N ALA A 398 15.71 16.34 9.20
CA ALA A 398 14.82 17.44 8.87
C ALA A 398 13.36 17.06 9.13
N GLY A 399 12.56 18.02 9.63
CA GLY A 399 11.13 17.89 9.78
C GLY A 399 10.36 18.53 8.63
N ALA A 400 9.15 18.03 8.39
CA ALA A 400 8.27 18.56 7.35
C ALA A 400 6.87 18.83 7.90
N VAL A 401 6.29 19.94 7.49
CA VAL A 401 4.85 20.19 7.58
C VAL A 401 4.29 20.10 6.17
N ILE A 402 3.64 18.99 5.86
CA ILE A 402 3.01 18.78 4.55
C ILE A 402 1.66 19.49 4.56
N CYS A 403 1.53 20.48 3.70
CA CYS A 403 0.38 21.38 3.66
C CYS A 403 0.17 21.91 2.22
N MET A 404 -0.44 23.07 2.05
CA MET A 404 -0.75 23.64 0.72
C MET A 404 -0.07 25.00 0.48
N PRO A 405 1.24 25.17 0.73
CA PRO A 405 1.96 26.38 0.35
C PRO A 405 2.19 26.40 -1.17
N ALA A 406 2.46 27.59 -1.71
CA ALA A 406 2.80 27.72 -3.14
C ALA A 406 4.19 27.17 -3.48
N ASP A 407 5.10 27.14 -2.51
CA ASP A 407 6.49 26.69 -2.64
C ASP A 407 6.98 26.04 -1.35
N ILE A 408 8.15 25.41 -1.39
CA ILE A 408 8.83 24.92 -0.21
C ILE A 408 9.35 26.13 0.59
N MET A 409 8.89 26.27 1.84
CA MET A 409 9.25 27.41 2.67
C MET A 409 9.88 26.93 4.00
N PRO A 410 10.97 27.56 4.48
CA PRO A 410 11.54 27.21 5.76
C PRO A 410 10.62 27.68 6.92
N ILE A 411 10.43 26.81 7.91
CA ILE A 411 9.84 27.15 9.21
C ILE A 411 10.96 27.61 10.14
N ASP A 412 12.05 26.86 10.15
CA ASP A 412 13.27 27.15 10.89
C ASP A 412 14.49 26.49 10.18
N ARG A 413 15.63 26.37 10.87
CA ARG A 413 16.86 25.79 10.29
C ARG A 413 16.76 24.31 9.91
N LYS A 414 15.75 23.57 10.40
CA LYS A 414 15.62 22.13 10.23
C LYS A 414 14.24 21.71 9.69
N ASN A 415 13.25 22.58 9.74
CA ASN A 415 11.87 22.24 9.44
C ASN A 415 11.31 23.09 8.28
N TRP A 416 10.48 22.48 7.45
CA TRP A 416 10.00 23.05 6.19
C TRP A 416 8.50 22.87 6.01
N TYR A 417 7.81 23.86 5.45
CA TYR A 417 6.52 23.67 4.82
C TYR A 417 6.73 23.07 3.42
N ILE A 418 6.00 22.01 3.12
CA ILE A 418 6.13 21.25 1.89
C ILE A 418 4.77 21.13 1.22
N PRO A 419 4.63 21.51 -0.07
CA PRO A 419 3.40 21.32 -0.80
C PRO A 419 3.02 19.84 -0.91
N ALA A 420 1.78 19.47 -0.55
CA ALA A 420 1.31 18.10 -0.60
C ALA A 420 1.41 17.48 -2.02
N TRP A 421 1.20 18.29 -3.06
CA TRP A 421 1.19 17.85 -4.46
C TRP A 421 2.56 17.48 -5.05
N ILE A 422 3.69 17.67 -4.32
CA ILE A 422 5.01 17.23 -4.78
C ILE A 422 5.37 15.80 -4.36
N ILE A 423 4.55 15.12 -3.53
CA ILE A 423 4.79 13.78 -3.02
C ILE A 423 4.81 12.73 -4.12
#